data_5d811c5891550e240575b895a8a35e25
#
_entry.id   5d811c5891550e240575b895a8a35e25
#
_cell.length_a   1.000
_cell.length_b   1.000
_cell.length_c   1.000
_cell.angle_alpha   90.00
_cell.angle_beta   90.00
_cell.angle_gamma   90.00
#
_symmetry.space_group_name_H-M   'P 1'
#
loop_
_entity.id
_entity.type
_entity.pdbx_description
1 polymer ?
#
loop_
_entity_poly.entity_id
_entity_poly.type
_entity_poly.pdbx_seq_one_letter_code
_entity_poly.pdbx_strand_id
1 'polypeptide(L)'
;MPDVVGPRALALSAGIGLASGNDGLFLNPAALAARKRYSVETDAIFDRRGATTVAELFGGSVVDSLTGPVTAGMSFLRAFGGDYEGNLIHLSLAGPILEGLYLGATGKWYSLHGAQAASAATIDAGLFWQVAEYVSVGAAGYNLVPISNPLVAPRGYGAGLTIGSDRVAQVTADWRADLDRGDKTTNRYGVGGEVLLGGLVPLRAGFARDETIGATWWSVGAGFITRGGVGIDVGYRQDVNAPSARTIAAALKLFLFD
;
A
#
# COMPACT_ATOMS: atom_id res chain seq x y z
N MET A 1 11.09 -8.10 2.53
CA MET A 1 10.58 -7.09 3.49
C MET A 1 9.09 -7.32 3.61
N PRO A 2 8.46 -7.16 4.80
CA PRO A 2 7.01 -7.12 4.87
C PRO A 2 6.49 -6.02 3.96
N ASP A 3 5.27 -6.19 3.42
CA ASP A 3 4.70 -5.14 2.58
C ASP A 3 4.59 -3.85 3.39
N VAL A 4 5.21 -2.81 2.90
CA VAL A 4 5.03 -1.48 3.43
C VAL A 4 3.72 -0.97 2.86
N VAL A 5 2.71 -0.94 3.70
CA VAL A 5 1.39 -0.44 3.32
C VAL A 5 0.77 0.24 4.54
N GLY A 6 0.00 1.28 4.30
CA GLY A 6 -0.75 1.95 5.35
C GLY A 6 -1.85 1.06 5.95
N PRO A 7 -2.47 1.48 7.06
CA PRO A 7 -3.47 0.67 7.77
C PRO A 7 -4.70 0.33 6.92
N ARG A 8 -5.08 1.18 5.97
CA ARG A 8 -6.20 0.92 5.08
C ARG A 8 -5.93 -0.27 4.16
N ALA A 9 -4.80 -0.25 3.45
CA ALA A 9 -4.42 -1.33 2.53
C ALA A 9 -4.12 -2.63 3.28
N LEU A 10 -3.53 -2.55 4.48
CA LEU A 10 -3.34 -3.70 5.36
C LEU A 10 -4.68 -4.37 5.69
N ALA A 11 -5.67 -3.58 6.10
CA ALA A 11 -6.99 -4.08 6.49
C ALA A 11 -7.80 -4.63 5.31
N LEU A 12 -7.65 -4.08 4.12
CA LEU A 12 -8.29 -4.56 2.89
C LEU A 12 -7.58 -5.75 2.26
N SER A 13 -6.31 -5.98 2.61
CA SER A 13 -5.45 -7.00 1.97
C SER A 13 -5.31 -6.83 0.44
N ALA A 14 -5.77 -5.72 -0.11
CA ALA A 14 -5.78 -5.36 -1.53
C ALA A 14 -5.78 -3.83 -1.71
N GLY A 15 -5.42 -3.33 -2.90
CA GLY A 15 -5.40 -1.89 -3.15
C GLY A 15 -4.86 -1.45 -4.51
N ILE A 16 -4.45 -2.38 -5.38
CA ILE A 16 -3.88 -2.04 -6.71
C ILE A 16 -4.92 -1.36 -7.61
N GLY A 17 -6.16 -1.82 -7.55
CA GLY A 17 -7.30 -1.26 -8.28
C GLY A 17 -8.05 -0.16 -7.55
N LEU A 18 -7.58 0.25 -6.37
CA LEU A 18 -8.25 1.20 -5.51
C LEU A 18 -7.77 2.63 -5.80
N ALA A 19 -8.69 3.57 -5.98
CA ALA A 19 -8.36 4.99 -5.93
C ALA A 19 -7.91 5.33 -4.51
N SER A 20 -6.61 5.26 -4.28
CA SER A 20 -6.04 5.27 -2.95
C SER A 20 -5.53 6.65 -2.54
N GLY A 21 -5.32 6.80 -1.24
CA GLY A 21 -4.54 7.86 -0.65
C GLY A 21 -3.05 7.63 -0.82
N ASN A 22 -2.35 7.89 0.27
CA ASN A 22 -0.91 7.74 0.33
C ASN A 22 -0.46 6.28 0.14
N ASP A 23 -1.33 5.27 0.34
CA ASP A 23 -1.08 3.87 -0.02
C ASP A 23 -0.69 3.67 -1.49
N GLY A 24 -1.12 4.57 -2.39
CA GLY A 24 -0.72 4.53 -3.80
C GLY A 24 0.79 4.63 -4.03
N LEU A 25 1.52 5.29 -3.12
CA LEU A 25 2.98 5.35 -3.14
C LEU A 25 3.64 3.96 -3.12
N PHE A 26 2.95 2.98 -2.53
CA PHE A 26 3.46 1.62 -2.31
C PHE A 26 2.79 0.58 -3.20
N LEU A 27 1.53 0.81 -3.60
CA LEU A 27 0.71 -0.19 -4.29
C LEU A 27 0.54 0.07 -5.79
N ASN A 28 0.17 1.29 -6.15
CA ASN A 28 -0.02 1.69 -7.55
C ASN A 28 0.13 3.21 -7.68
N PRO A 29 1.27 3.71 -8.18
CA PRO A 29 1.50 5.14 -8.25
C PRO A 29 0.49 5.90 -9.12
N ALA A 30 -0.10 5.27 -10.13
CA ALA A 30 -1.12 5.90 -10.96
C ALA A 30 -2.39 6.26 -10.19
N ALA A 31 -2.74 5.47 -9.17
CA ALA A 31 -3.93 5.68 -8.35
C ALA A 31 -3.87 6.98 -7.51
N LEU A 32 -2.68 7.56 -7.31
CA LEU A 32 -2.49 8.84 -6.63
C LEU A 32 -3.20 10.00 -7.35
N ALA A 33 -3.25 9.96 -8.70
CA ALA A 33 -3.83 11.01 -9.52
C ALA A 33 -5.36 10.88 -9.69
N ALA A 34 -5.93 9.75 -9.29
CA ALA A 34 -7.36 9.48 -9.49
C ALA A 34 -8.28 10.37 -8.63
N ARG A 35 -7.75 11.02 -7.61
CA ARG A 35 -8.49 11.96 -6.74
C ARG A 35 -7.69 13.22 -6.46
N LYS A 36 -8.37 14.36 -6.56
CA LYS A 36 -7.79 15.66 -6.22
C LYS A 36 -7.81 15.85 -4.71
N ARG A 37 -6.61 15.95 -4.11
CA ARG A 37 -6.42 16.21 -2.68
C ARG A 37 -4.98 16.59 -2.37
N TYR A 38 -4.79 17.23 -1.25
CA TYR A 38 -3.52 17.31 -0.56
C TYR A 38 -3.62 16.45 0.71
N SER A 39 -2.71 15.52 0.94
CA SER A 39 -2.75 14.64 2.11
C SER A 39 -1.38 14.46 2.74
N VAL A 40 -1.36 14.47 4.05
CA VAL A 40 -0.20 14.13 4.88
C VAL A 40 -0.61 12.97 5.78
N GLU A 41 0.21 11.93 5.83
CA GLU A 41 0.00 10.78 6.71
C GLU A 41 1.28 10.49 7.48
N THR A 42 1.13 10.08 8.75
CA THR A 42 2.21 9.48 9.54
C THR A 42 1.84 8.04 9.80
N ASP A 43 2.79 7.14 9.62
CA ASP A 43 2.55 5.70 9.69
C ASP A 43 3.43 5.06 10.76
N ALA A 44 2.85 4.11 11.49
CA ALA A 44 3.53 3.19 12.38
C ALA A 44 3.09 1.76 12.05
N ILE A 45 4.05 0.87 11.74
CA ILE A 45 3.79 -0.52 11.34
C ILE A 45 4.63 -1.43 12.23
N PHE A 46 3.97 -2.41 12.85
CA PHE A 46 4.58 -3.41 13.72
C PHE A 46 4.31 -4.80 13.17
N ASP A 47 5.35 -5.49 12.69
CA ASP A 47 5.26 -6.87 12.20
C ASP A 47 5.96 -7.82 13.17
N ARG A 48 5.23 -8.81 13.64
CA ARG A 48 5.68 -9.76 14.67
C ARG A 48 5.40 -11.20 14.31
N ARG A 49 6.31 -12.10 14.75
CA ARG A 49 6.15 -13.55 14.70
C ARG A 49 6.46 -14.12 16.09
N GLY A 50 5.40 -14.42 16.86
CA GLY A 50 5.52 -14.76 18.25
C GLY A 50 6.05 -13.59 19.08
N ALA A 51 7.10 -13.82 19.84
CA ALA A 51 7.81 -12.78 20.60
C ALA A 51 8.82 -11.99 19.74
N THR A 52 9.13 -12.46 18.53
CA THR A 52 10.13 -11.84 17.66
C THR A 52 9.53 -10.68 16.88
N THR A 53 10.15 -9.52 16.95
CA THR A 53 9.89 -8.40 16.05
C THR A 53 10.55 -8.69 14.71
N VAL A 54 9.76 -8.74 13.62
CA VAL A 54 10.27 -8.89 12.25
C VAL A 54 10.65 -7.53 11.69
N ALA A 55 9.77 -6.53 11.86
CA ALA A 55 10.04 -5.16 11.48
C ALA A 55 9.17 -4.19 12.28
N GLU A 56 9.73 -3.05 12.60
CA GLU A 56 9.02 -1.87 13.08
C GLU A 56 9.35 -0.72 12.16
N LEU A 57 8.32 -0.11 11.53
CA LEU A 57 8.51 1.01 10.62
C LEU A 57 7.75 2.22 11.13
N PHE A 58 8.41 3.36 11.11
CA PHE A 58 7.82 4.65 11.43
C PHE A 58 8.19 5.66 10.36
N GLY A 59 7.24 6.50 10.02
CA GLY A 59 7.51 7.54 9.06
C GLY A 59 6.27 8.31 8.65
N GLY A 60 6.31 8.83 7.44
CA GLY A 60 5.20 9.60 6.93
C GLY A 60 5.28 9.76 5.42
N SER A 61 4.21 10.29 4.89
CA SER A 61 4.05 10.53 3.48
C SER A 61 3.23 11.80 3.21
N VAL A 62 3.49 12.41 2.07
CA VAL A 62 2.72 13.54 1.56
C VAL A 62 2.38 13.28 0.10
N VAL A 63 1.16 13.60 -0.28
CA VAL A 63 0.68 13.54 -1.67
C VAL A 63 -0.02 14.85 -1.99
N ASP A 64 0.38 15.47 -3.10
CA ASP A 64 -0.24 16.66 -3.66
C ASP A 64 -0.77 16.35 -5.07
N SER A 65 -2.07 16.31 -5.20
CA SER A 65 -2.78 16.23 -6.46
C SER A 65 -3.69 17.44 -6.71
N LEU A 66 -3.61 18.49 -5.86
CA LEU A 66 -4.40 19.71 -5.97
C LEU A 66 -3.69 20.81 -6.75
N THR A 67 -2.41 21.06 -6.44
CA THR A 67 -1.74 22.30 -6.88
C THR A 67 -1.31 22.29 -8.33
N GLY A 68 -1.34 21.14 -9.02
CA GLY A 68 -0.91 21.02 -10.41
C GLY A 68 -1.63 19.96 -11.23
N PRO A 69 -1.33 19.89 -12.54
CA PRO A 69 -1.86 18.85 -13.42
C PRO A 69 -1.22 17.49 -13.15
N VAL A 70 -0.03 17.47 -12.57
CA VAL A 70 0.72 16.28 -12.20
C VAL A 70 0.66 16.10 -10.69
N THR A 71 0.28 14.93 -10.24
CA THR A 71 0.31 14.53 -8.84
C THR A 71 1.74 14.19 -8.45
N ALA A 72 2.20 14.73 -7.35
CA ALA A 72 3.48 14.38 -6.74
C ALA A 72 3.24 13.73 -5.36
N GLY A 73 4.08 12.78 -5.00
CA GLY A 73 4.04 12.16 -3.69
C GLY A 73 5.42 11.75 -3.19
N MET A 74 5.59 11.78 -1.87
CA MET A 74 6.82 11.36 -1.22
C MET A 74 6.47 10.58 0.05
N SER A 75 7.25 9.53 0.33
CA SER A 75 7.28 8.92 1.65
C SER A 75 8.70 8.73 2.15
N PHE A 76 8.83 8.83 3.47
CA PHE A 76 10.03 8.46 4.21
C PHE A 76 9.63 7.53 5.35
N LEU A 77 10.23 6.34 5.39
CA LEU A 77 10.02 5.36 6.46
C LEU A 77 11.37 4.94 7.02
N ARG A 78 11.46 4.91 8.33
CA ARG A 78 12.56 4.33 9.08
C ARG A 78 12.17 2.96 9.59
N ALA A 79 12.97 1.94 9.26
CA ALA A 79 12.86 0.60 9.83
C ALA A 79 13.77 0.48 11.06
N PHE A 80 13.24 -0.13 12.12
CA PHE A 80 13.93 -0.36 13.37
C PHE A 80 13.83 -1.85 13.76
N GLY A 81 14.95 -2.43 14.12
CA GLY A 81 15.02 -3.76 14.71
C GLY A 81 14.60 -4.91 13.79
N GLY A 82 14.69 -6.12 14.32
CA GLY A 82 14.42 -7.34 13.59
C GLY A 82 15.43 -7.59 12.47
N ASP A 83 14.91 -8.02 11.30
CA ASP A 83 15.74 -8.32 10.13
C ASP A 83 16.09 -7.08 9.31
N TYR A 84 15.45 -5.94 9.58
CA TYR A 84 15.53 -4.72 8.78
C TYR A 84 15.81 -3.50 9.66
N GLU A 85 16.89 -2.80 9.39
CA GLU A 85 17.22 -1.52 10.00
C GLU A 85 17.69 -0.54 8.93
N GLY A 86 17.09 0.65 8.87
CA GLY A 86 17.50 1.65 7.89
C GLY A 86 16.35 2.50 7.37
N ASN A 87 16.52 3.04 6.18
CA ASN A 87 15.60 4.02 5.60
C ASN A 87 15.04 3.53 4.26
N LEU A 88 13.77 3.90 4.01
CA LEU A 88 13.09 3.72 2.75
C LEU A 88 12.53 5.07 2.31
N ILE A 89 12.82 5.44 1.06
CA ILE A 89 12.34 6.68 0.45
C ILE A 89 11.60 6.32 -0.83
N HIS A 90 10.41 6.88 -1.03
CA HIS A 90 9.64 6.77 -2.25
C HIS A 90 9.33 8.17 -2.77
N LEU A 91 9.52 8.39 -4.08
CA LEU A 91 9.17 9.60 -4.78
C LEU A 91 8.31 9.23 -5.98
N SER A 92 7.09 9.73 -6.03
CA SER A 92 6.09 9.36 -7.03
C SER A 92 5.64 10.56 -7.84
N LEU A 93 5.43 10.30 -9.13
CA LEU A 93 4.74 11.21 -10.04
C LEU A 93 3.63 10.44 -10.75
N ALA A 94 2.46 11.08 -10.90
CA ALA A 94 1.34 10.50 -11.61
C ALA A 94 0.52 11.58 -12.31
N GLY A 95 -0.17 11.21 -13.39
CA GLY A 95 -1.02 12.14 -14.10
C GLY A 95 -2.00 11.45 -15.05
N PRO A 96 -3.01 12.19 -15.54
CA PRO A 96 -3.95 11.69 -16.49
C PRO A 96 -3.29 11.53 -17.88
N ILE A 97 -3.63 10.43 -18.58
CA ILE A 97 -3.32 10.22 -19.99
C ILE A 97 -4.56 10.53 -20.83
N LEU A 98 -5.70 10.05 -20.35
CA LEU A 98 -7.03 10.26 -20.91
C LEU A 98 -8.00 10.45 -19.75
N GLU A 99 -9.25 10.79 -20.06
CA GLU A 99 -10.30 10.85 -19.05
C GLU A 99 -10.45 9.50 -18.34
N GLY A 100 -10.35 9.52 -17.02
CA GLY A 100 -10.41 8.32 -16.16
C GLY A 100 -9.19 7.40 -16.22
N LEU A 101 -8.21 7.64 -17.12
CA LEU A 101 -7.01 6.82 -17.26
C LEU A 101 -5.76 7.57 -16.79
N TYR A 102 -5.02 6.98 -15.88
CA TYR A 102 -3.86 7.58 -15.24
C TYR A 102 -2.63 6.68 -15.35
N LEU A 103 -1.47 7.30 -15.49
CA LEU A 103 -0.15 6.65 -15.43
C LEU A 103 0.62 7.23 -14.26
N GLY A 104 1.47 6.40 -13.64
CA GLY A 104 2.34 6.85 -12.56
C GLY A 104 3.62 6.04 -12.46
N ALA A 105 4.61 6.63 -11.83
CA ALA A 105 5.88 5.98 -11.51
C ALA A 105 6.34 6.38 -10.12
N THR A 106 7.01 5.46 -9.42
CA THR A 106 7.66 5.70 -8.12
C THR A 106 9.11 5.29 -8.18
N GLY A 107 10.02 6.25 -7.97
CA GLY A 107 11.41 5.95 -7.65
C GLY A 107 11.51 5.56 -6.17
N LYS A 108 12.24 4.49 -5.88
CA LYS A 108 12.44 3.96 -4.53
C LYS A 108 13.91 3.88 -4.21
N TRP A 109 14.26 4.22 -2.98
CA TRP A 109 15.58 4.07 -2.43
C TRP A 109 15.53 3.29 -1.12
N TYR A 110 16.32 2.23 -1.05
CA TYR A 110 16.53 1.41 0.12
C TYR A 110 17.94 1.65 0.66
N SER A 111 18.04 1.97 1.95
CA SER A 111 19.31 2.01 2.69
C SER A 111 19.10 1.20 3.96
N LEU A 112 19.20 -0.12 3.83
CA LEU A 112 18.93 -1.08 4.89
C LEU A 112 20.20 -1.80 5.29
N HIS A 113 20.34 -2.04 6.58
CA HIS A 113 21.43 -2.76 7.24
C HIS A 113 20.87 -3.96 8.02
N GLY A 114 21.76 -4.82 8.54
CA GLY A 114 21.36 -6.00 9.32
C GLY A 114 21.29 -7.27 8.49
N ALA A 115 20.46 -8.22 8.91
CA ALA A 115 20.36 -9.54 8.29
C ALA A 115 19.83 -9.47 6.84
N GLN A 116 19.02 -8.46 6.53
CA GLN A 116 18.47 -8.20 5.19
C GLN A 116 18.97 -6.84 4.68
N ALA A 117 20.29 -6.73 4.53
CA ALA A 117 20.91 -5.50 4.02
C ALA A 117 20.58 -5.26 2.54
N ALA A 118 20.29 -4.03 2.18
CA ALA A 118 20.13 -3.57 0.80
C ALA A 118 20.45 -2.07 0.70
N SER A 119 21.36 -1.70 -0.19
CA SER A 119 21.57 -0.32 -0.58
C SER A 119 21.34 -0.26 -2.09
N ALA A 120 20.18 0.20 -2.51
CA ALA A 120 19.77 0.13 -3.89
C ALA A 120 18.66 1.12 -4.23
N ALA A 121 18.56 1.45 -5.51
CA ALA A 121 17.43 2.19 -6.07
C ALA A 121 16.69 1.32 -7.09
N THR A 122 15.39 1.49 -7.18
CA THR A 122 14.54 0.82 -8.16
C THR A 122 13.35 1.69 -8.54
N ILE A 123 12.51 1.22 -9.45
CA ILE A 123 11.36 1.97 -9.96
C ILE A 123 10.15 1.05 -9.99
N ASP A 124 8.99 1.60 -9.58
CA ASP A 124 7.67 1.03 -9.86
C ASP A 124 7.00 1.85 -10.95
N ALA A 125 6.12 1.21 -11.71
CA ALA A 125 5.22 1.87 -12.66
C ALA A 125 3.80 1.35 -12.45
N GLY A 126 2.81 2.21 -12.71
CA GLY A 126 1.42 1.87 -12.53
C GLY A 126 0.50 2.45 -13.58
N LEU A 127 -0.60 1.76 -13.82
CA LEU A 127 -1.74 2.19 -14.60
C LEU A 127 -2.99 2.09 -13.72
N PHE A 128 -3.85 3.10 -13.77
CA PHE A 128 -5.14 3.10 -13.09
C PHE A 128 -6.20 3.62 -14.04
N TRP A 129 -7.31 2.91 -14.14
CA TRP A 129 -8.42 3.26 -15.01
C TRP A 129 -9.76 3.20 -14.29
N GLN A 130 -10.44 4.34 -14.22
CA GLN A 130 -11.84 4.43 -13.81
C GLN A 130 -12.70 4.07 -15.00
N VAL A 131 -13.06 2.79 -15.13
CA VAL A 131 -13.80 2.23 -16.27
C VAL A 131 -15.25 2.71 -16.27
N ALA A 132 -15.84 2.87 -15.09
CA ALA A 132 -17.19 3.37 -14.86
C ALA A 132 -17.27 4.06 -13.50
N GLU A 133 -18.37 4.74 -13.20
CA GLU A 133 -18.55 5.49 -11.95
C GLU A 133 -18.18 4.69 -10.69
N TYR A 134 -18.50 3.41 -10.68
CA TYR A 134 -18.28 2.50 -9.54
C TYR A 134 -17.34 1.33 -9.85
N VAL A 135 -16.57 1.41 -10.95
CA VAL A 135 -15.64 0.33 -11.33
C VAL A 135 -14.30 0.91 -11.72
N SER A 136 -13.26 0.50 -11.02
CA SER A 136 -11.89 0.83 -11.37
C SER A 136 -11.00 -0.41 -11.45
N VAL A 137 -10.01 -0.34 -12.32
CA VAL A 137 -8.98 -1.37 -12.49
C VAL A 137 -7.61 -0.74 -12.36
N GLY A 138 -6.67 -1.50 -11.85
CA GLY A 138 -5.28 -1.08 -11.72
C GLY A 138 -4.33 -2.17 -12.19
N ALA A 139 -3.18 -1.75 -12.69
CA ALA A 139 -2.04 -2.62 -12.94
C ALA A 139 -0.76 -1.93 -12.44
N ALA A 140 0.16 -2.70 -11.88
CA ALA A 140 1.43 -2.17 -11.40
C ALA A 140 2.57 -3.16 -11.65
N GLY A 141 3.73 -2.61 -12.01
CA GLY A 141 5.01 -3.31 -12.03
C GLY A 141 5.87 -2.82 -10.87
N TYR A 142 6.43 -3.74 -10.12
CA TYR A 142 7.19 -3.47 -8.91
C TYR A 142 8.66 -3.77 -9.11
N ASN A 143 9.51 -2.88 -8.59
CA ASN A 143 10.97 -3.06 -8.56
C ASN A 143 11.55 -3.43 -9.93
N LEU A 144 11.14 -2.70 -10.98
CA LEU A 144 11.44 -3.00 -12.39
C LEU A 144 12.94 -2.99 -12.69
N VAL A 145 13.73 -2.24 -11.91
CA VAL A 145 15.18 -2.33 -11.89
C VAL A 145 15.58 -3.32 -10.79
N PRO A 146 16.18 -4.48 -11.15
CA PRO A 146 16.58 -5.48 -10.17
C PRO A 146 17.55 -4.94 -9.14
N ILE A 147 17.36 -5.32 -7.88
CA ILE A 147 18.31 -5.00 -6.80
C ILE A 147 19.07 -6.27 -6.38
N SER A 148 20.20 -6.07 -5.69
CA SER A 148 21.09 -7.18 -5.26
C SER A 148 20.44 -8.14 -4.25
N ASN A 149 19.44 -7.69 -3.50
CA ASN A 149 18.70 -8.52 -2.53
C ASN A 149 17.21 -8.58 -2.87
N PRO A 150 16.76 -9.55 -3.68
CA PRO A 150 15.36 -9.67 -4.07
C PRO A 150 14.43 -10.07 -2.89
N LEU A 151 14.96 -10.51 -1.75
CA LEU A 151 14.14 -10.73 -0.54
C LEU A 151 13.63 -9.42 0.04
N VAL A 152 14.34 -8.31 -0.18
CA VAL A 152 13.93 -6.96 0.24
C VAL A 152 12.90 -6.38 -0.72
N ALA A 153 13.19 -6.42 -2.03
CA ALA A 153 12.35 -5.82 -3.06
C ALA A 153 12.32 -6.72 -4.32
N PRO A 154 11.50 -7.79 -4.31
CA PRO A 154 11.35 -8.66 -5.46
C PRO A 154 10.71 -7.91 -6.63
N ARG A 155 11.14 -8.21 -7.85
CA ARG A 155 10.42 -7.76 -9.04
C ARG A 155 9.08 -8.48 -9.10
N GLY A 156 8.07 -7.78 -9.58
CA GLY A 156 6.76 -8.37 -9.71
C GLY A 156 5.80 -7.54 -10.55
N TYR A 157 4.64 -8.11 -10.79
CA TYR A 157 3.52 -7.44 -11.42
C TYR A 157 2.27 -7.70 -10.60
N GLY A 158 1.33 -6.78 -10.68
CA GLY A 158 0.04 -6.93 -10.04
C GLY A 158 -1.07 -6.30 -10.84
N ALA A 159 -2.27 -6.78 -10.61
CA ALA A 159 -3.50 -6.21 -11.14
C ALA A 159 -4.57 -6.22 -10.03
N GLY A 160 -5.48 -5.27 -10.09
CA GLY A 160 -6.55 -5.13 -9.13
C GLY A 160 -7.83 -4.59 -9.75
N LEU A 161 -8.94 -4.95 -9.14
CA LEU A 161 -10.28 -4.50 -9.49
C LEU A 161 -10.96 -3.96 -8.22
N THR A 162 -11.63 -2.82 -8.34
CA THR A 162 -12.47 -2.29 -7.28
C THR A 162 -13.87 -2.00 -7.82
N ILE A 163 -14.88 -2.37 -7.06
CA ILE A 163 -16.29 -2.13 -7.37
C ILE A 163 -16.93 -1.45 -6.16
N GLY A 164 -17.64 -0.35 -6.40
CA GLY A 164 -18.31 0.43 -5.37
C GLY A 164 -17.75 1.85 -5.24
N SER A 165 -18.03 2.48 -4.12
CA SER A 165 -17.63 3.85 -3.81
C SER A 165 -17.08 3.93 -2.39
N ASP A 166 -15.95 4.60 -2.24
CA ASP A 166 -15.36 4.90 -0.91
C ASP A 166 -16.21 5.87 -0.06
N ARG A 167 -17.25 6.46 -0.66
CA ARG A 167 -18.23 7.30 0.07
C ARG A 167 -19.32 6.47 0.77
N VAL A 168 -19.51 5.23 0.37
CA VAL A 168 -20.54 4.34 0.92
C VAL A 168 -19.97 2.97 1.23
N ALA A 169 -19.69 2.18 0.21
CA ALA A 169 -19.12 0.85 0.33
C ALA A 169 -18.41 0.44 -0.96
N GLN A 170 -17.33 -0.31 -0.83
CA GLN A 170 -16.60 -0.86 -1.94
C GLN A 170 -15.96 -2.21 -1.61
N VAL A 171 -15.72 -3.00 -2.66
CA VAL A 171 -14.99 -4.26 -2.60
C VAL A 171 -13.82 -4.17 -3.57
N THR A 172 -12.66 -4.62 -3.14
CA THR A 172 -11.45 -4.66 -3.96
C THR A 172 -10.85 -6.06 -3.97
N ALA A 173 -10.26 -6.45 -5.08
CA ALA A 173 -9.54 -7.71 -5.22
C ALA A 173 -8.27 -7.48 -6.05
N ASP A 174 -7.17 -8.09 -5.60
CA ASP A 174 -5.85 -7.97 -6.20
C ASP A 174 -5.24 -9.34 -6.47
N TRP A 175 -4.46 -9.38 -7.52
CA TRP A 175 -3.47 -10.41 -7.80
C TRP A 175 -2.10 -9.77 -7.96
N ARG A 176 -1.06 -10.42 -7.42
CA ARG A 176 0.34 -10.05 -7.60
C ARG A 176 1.19 -11.29 -7.83
N ALA A 177 2.14 -11.22 -8.76
CA ALA A 177 3.19 -12.21 -8.97
C ALA A 177 4.54 -11.63 -8.59
N ASP A 178 5.28 -12.31 -7.71
CA ASP A 178 6.69 -12.05 -7.40
C ASP A 178 7.57 -12.98 -8.26
N LEU A 179 8.50 -12.41 -9.02
CA LEU A 179 9.24 -13.13 -10.08
C LEU A 179 10.57 -13.69 -9.61
N ASP A 180 11.24 -13.06 -8.66
CA ASP A 180 12.64 -13.32 -8.31
C ASP A 180 12.91 -13.43 -6.80
N ARG A 181 11.88 -13.62 -6.00
CA ARG A 181 12.04 -13.85 -4.56
C ARG A 181 12.58 -15.24 -4.23
N GLY A 182 12.47 -16.16 -5.15
CA GLY A 182 12.96 -17.55 -5.06
C GLY A 182 13.12 -18.15 -6.45
N ASP A 183 13.28 -19.48 -6.51
CA ASP A 183 13.51 -20.21 -7.78
C ASP A 183 12.28 -20.26 -8.70
N LYS A 184 11.11 -19.89 -8.20
CA LYS A 184 9.85 -19.92 -8.94
C LYS A 184 9.06 -18.65 -8.71
N THR A 185 8.31 -18.25 -9.72
CA THR A 185 7.28 -17.22 -9.58
C THR A 185 6.24 -17.67 -8.54
N THR A 186 5.93 -16.80 -7.62
CA THR A 186 4.93 -17.03 -6.59
C THR A 186 3.83 -15.99 -6.68
N ASN A 187 2.61 -16.37 -6.29
CA ASN A 187 1.45 -15.50 -6.41
C ASN A 187 0.93 -15.08 -5.04
N ARG A 188 0.33 -13.92 -5.03
CA ARG A 188 -0.43 -13.41 -3.91
C ARG A 188 -1.80 -12.95 -4.41
N TYR A 189 -2.83 -13.31 -3.66
CA TYR A 189 -4.22 -12.94 -3.92
C TYR A 189 -4.75 -12.23 -2.69
N GLY A 190 -5.46 -11.14 -2.89
CA GLY A 190 -6.10 -10.39 -1.82
C GLY A 190 -7.51 -9.98 -2.19
N VAL A 191 -8.40 -9.93 -1.22
CA VAL A 191 -9.75 -9.40 -1.36
C VAL A 191 -10.13 -8.68 -0.08
N GLY A 192 -10.83 -7.56 -0.21
CA GLY A 192 -11.31 -6.81 0.96
C GLY A 192 -12.52 -5.95 0.65
N GLY A 193 -13.19 -5.55 1.71
CA GLY A 193 -14.33 -4.66 1.66
C GLY A 193 -14.19 -3.51 2.65
N GLU A 194 -14.70 -2.36 2.28
CA GLU A 194 -14.78 -1.15 3.10
C GLU A 194 -16.20 -0.61 3.08
N VAL A 195 -16.70 -0.21 4.25
CA VAL A 195 -17.97 0.50 4.41
C VAL A 195 -17.71 1.77 5.21
N LEU A 196 -18.20 2.91 4.73
CA LEU A 196 -18.07 4.20 5.40
C LEU A 196 -19.36 4.57 6.14
N LEU A 197 -19.37 4.39 7.46
CA LEU A 197 -20.53 4.67 8.30
C LEU A 197 -20.63 6.17 8.60
N GLY A 198 -21.78 6.76 8.26
CA GLY A 198 -22.07 8.17 8.51
C GLY A 198 -21.10 9.16 7.86
N GLY A 199 -20.33 8.72 6.86
CA GLY A 199 -19.30 9.53 6.22
C GLY A 199 -18.05 9.80 7.07
N LEU A 200 -17.93 9.14 8.25
CA LEU A 200 -16.89 9.44 9.24
C LEU A 200 -16.10 8.21 9.70
N VAL A 201 -16.74 7.05 9.74
CA VAL A 201 -16.16 5.83 10.33
C VAL A 201 -16.00 4.75 9.24
N PRO A 202 -14.84 4.62 8.61
CA PRO A 202 -14.56 3.50 7.73
C PRO A 202 -14.33 2.23 8.55
N LEU A 203 -15.05 1.14 8.20
CA LEU A 203 -14.82 -0.21 8.68
C LEU A 203 -14.35 -1.07 7.52
N ARG A 204 -13.36 -1.93 7.76
CA ARG A 204 -12.71 -2.75 6.74
C ARG A 204 -12.50 -4.18 7.21
N ALA A 205 -12.59 -5.09 6.25
CA ALA A 205 -12.17 -6.47 6.45
C ALA A 205 -11.54 -7.00 5.15
N GLY A 206 -10.61 -7.91 5.28
CA GLY A 206 -9.91 -8.47 4.15
C GLY A 206 -9.38 -9.88 4.39
N PHE A 207 -9.00 -10.52 3.31
CA PHE A 207 -8.41 -11.84 3.29
C PHE A 207 -7.34 -11.91 2.19
N ALA A 208 -6.20 -12.55 2.46
CA ALA A 208 -5.15 -12.74 1.48
C ALA A 208 -4.52 -14.14 1.59
N ARG A 209 -4.09 -14.65 0.44
CA ARG A 209 -3.22 -15.82 0.34
C ARG A 209 -1.91 -15.40 -0.29
N ASP A 210 -0.81 -15.68 0.37
CA ASP A 210 0.55 -15.41 -0.09
C ASP A 210 1.29 -16.74 -0.24
N GLU A 211 1.52 -17.15 -1.50
CA GLU A 211 2.21 -18.40 -1.82
C GLU A 211 3.72 -18.31 -1.52
N THR A 212 4.29 -17.11 -1.55
CA THR A 212 5.73 -16.87 -1.34
C THR A 212 6.20 -17.33 0.05
N ILE A 213 5.37 -17.07 1.05
CA ILE A 213 5.65 -17.44 2.44
C ILE A 213 4.69 -18.51 2.97
N GLY A 214 3.80 -19.03 2.12
CA GLY A 214 2.82 -20.04 2.49
C GLY A 214 1.75 -19.57 3.46
N ALA A 215 1.57 -18.25 3.63
CA ALA A 215 0.67 -17.67 4.63
C ALA A 215 -0.73 -17.42 4.08
N THR A 216 -1.70 -17.50 4.97
CA THR A 216 -3.09 -17.11 4.72
C THR A 216 -3.51 -16.12 5.78
N TRP A 217 -3.87 -14.91 5.37
CA TRP A 217 -4.14 -13.80 6.27
C TRP A 217 -5.62 -13.43 6.30
N TRP A 218 -6.13 -13.16 7.47
CA TRP A 218 -7.33 -12.34 7.64
C TRP A 218 -6.93 -10.98 8.19
N SER A 219 -7.70 -9.96 7.87
CA SER A 219 -7.43 -8.59 8.29
C SER A 219 -8.71 -7.83 8.61
N VAL A 220 -8.59 -6.86 9.51
CA VAL A 220 -9.65 -5.92 9.86
C VAL A 220 -9.06 -4.54 10.09
N GLY A 221 -9.88 -3.52 9.97
CA GLY A 221 -9.46 -2.16 10.27
C GLY A 221 -10.63 -1.23 10.50
N ALA A 222 -10.34 -0.16 11.21
CA ALA A 222 -11.28 0.91 11.47
C ALA A 222 -10.55 2.24 11.50
N GLY A 223 -11.27 3.31 11.21
CA GLY A 223 -10.77 4.65 11.30
C GLY A 223 -11.84 5.63 11.74
N PHE A 224 -11.42 6.84 11.93
CA PHE A 224 -12.32 7.97 12.16
C PHE A 224 -11.78 9.17 11.38
N ILE A 225 -12.63 9.81 10.59
CA ILE A 225 -12.29 10.98 9.78
C ILE A 225 -13.22 12.11 10.16
N THR A 226 -12.67 13.23 10.63
CA THR A 226 -13.46 14.43 10.92
C THR A 226 -13.86 15.10 9.61
N ARG A 227 -14.91 15.93 9.67
CA ARG A 227 -15.30 16.78 8.52
C ARG A 227 -14.22 17.80 8.13
N GLY A 228 -13.30 18.13 9.04
CA GLY A 228 -12.16 19.00 8.79
C GLY A 228 -10.95 18.28 8.16
N GLY A 229 -11.09 17.00 7.77
CA GLY A 229 -10.03 16.25 7.08
C GLY A 229 -8.95 15.68 7.99
N VAL A 230 -9.11 15.74 9.31
CA VAL A 230 -8.20 15.04 10.25
C VAL A 230 -8.72 13.66 10.54
N GLY A 231 -7.88 12.64 10.48
CA GLY A 231 -8.28 11.26 10.70
C GLY A 231 -7.25 10.42 11.44
N ILE A 232 -7.75 9.34 12.03
CA ILE A 232 -6.95 8.25 12.61
C ILE A 232 -7.41 6.96 11.91
N ASP A 233 -6.46 6.09 11.63
CA ASP A 233 -6.73 4.81 10.99
C ASP A 233 -5.90 3.71 11.64
N VAL A 234 -6.49 2.53 11.84
CA VAL A 234 -5.82 1.35 12.42
C VAL A 234 -6.19 0.13 11.59
N GLY A 235 -5.19 -0.68 11.27
CA GLY A 235 -5.33 -1.96 10.61
C GLY A 235 -4.64 -3.08 11.39
N TYR A 236 -5.23 -4.25 11.36
CA TYR A 236 -4.71 -5.47 11.95
C TYR A 236 -4.77 -6.61 10.93
N ARG A 237 -3.72 -7.42 10.88
CA ARG A 237 -3.63 -8.62 10.05
C ARG A 237 -3.03 -9.76 10.85
N GLN A 238 -3.54 -10.97 10.67
CA GLN A 238 -3.05 -12.17 11.36
C GLN A 238 -3.06 -13.39 10.40
N ASP A 239 -2.03 -14.22 10.49
CA ASP A 239 -1.98 -15.50 9.77
C ASP A 239 -2.97 -16.50 10.41
N VAL A 240 -3.79 -17.13 9.57
CA VAL A 240 -4.78 -18.16 9.98
C VAL A 240 -4.10 -19.39 10.57
N ASN A 241 -2.98 -19.80 9.97
CA ASN A 241 -2.27 -21.04 10.34
C ASN A 241 -1.20 -20.81 11.41
N ALA A 242 -0.72 -19.57 11.55
CA ALA A 242 0.27 -19.19 12.54
C ALA A 242 -0.19 -17.91 13.28
N PRO A 243 -1.10 -18.00 14.25
CA PRO A 243 -1.69 -16.81 14.91
C PRO A 243 -0.69 -15.88 15.62
N SER A 244 0.53 -16.36 15.85
CA SER A 244 1.62 -15.55 16.37
C SER A 244 2.23 -14.60 15.32
N ALA A 245 2.00 -14.86 14.02
CA ALA A 245 2.38 -13.96 12.93
C ALA A 245 1.27 -12.93 12.73
N ARG A 246 1.56 -11.67 13.06
CA ARG A 246 0.58 -10.57 13.04
C ARG A 246 1.24 -9.24 12.69
N THR A 247 0.48 -8.39 12.03
CA THR A 247 0.89 -7.03 11.71
C THR A 247 -0.15 -6.05 12.23
N ILE A 248 0.30 -4.97 12.86
CA ILE A 248 -0.53 -3.84 13.27
C ILE A 248 0.00 -2.63 12.52
N ALA A 249 -0.90 -1.85 11.94
CA ALA A 249 -0.56 -0.55 11.36
C ALA A 249 -1.49 0.52 11.91
N ALA A 250 -0.95 1.70 12.17
CA ALA A 250 -1.71 2.87 12.59
C ALA A 250 -1.23 4.10 11.81
N ALA A 251 -2.14 5.03 11.52
CA ALA A 251 -1.82 6.28 10.86
C ALA A 251 -2.62 7.44 11.42
N LEU A 252 -1.98 8.61 11.47
CA LEU A 252 -2.65 9.91 11.57
C LEU A 252 -2.67 10.55 10.19
N LYS A 253 -3.81 11.11 9.80
CA LYS A 253 -4.06 11.61 8.46
C LYS A 253 -4.58 13.04 8.50
N LEU A 254 -4.08 13.85 7.59
CA LEU A 254 -4.59 15.17 7.32
C LEU A 254 -4.92 15.28 5.84
N PHE A 255 -6.16 15.58 5.51
CA PHE A 255 -6.63 15.79 4.15
C PHE A 255 -7.11 17.22 3.97
N LEU A 256 -6.66 17.85 2.91
CA LEU A 256 -7.24 19.08 2.39
C LEU A 256 -7.89 18.72 1.06
N PHE A 257 -9.16 19.02 0.94
CA PHE A 257 -9.97 18.80 -0.27
C PHE A 257 -10.20 20.14 -0.96
N ASP A 258 -10.39 20.05 -2.28
CA ASP A 258 -10.87 21.19 -3.07
C ASP A 258 -12.40 21.29 -2.94
#